data_bc4f9ffcc1b6256237c67f8f600df3c0
#
_entry.id   bc4f9ffcc1b6256237c67f8f600df3c0
#
_cell.length_a   1.000
_cell.length_b   1.000
_cell.length_c   1.000
_cell.angle_alpha   90.00
_cell.angle_beta   90.00
_cell.angle_gamma   90.00
#
_symmetry.space_group_name_H-M   'P 1'
#
loop_
_entity.id
_entity.type
_entity.pdbx_description
1 polymer ?
#
loop_
_entity_poly.entity_id
_entity_poly.type
_entity_poly.pdbx_seq_one_letter_code
_entity_poly.pdbx_strand_id
1 'polypeptide(L)'
;MLASDLTLIECERVLIRAVATNLLPEAAAVQRRAMMAAAADHWVLFDLAAEVAERARRPFPAEPIRTLDAIHLATAVLARALVPDLALLALDVRVRRSAEQMGFRVLPAT
;
A
#
# COMPACT_ATOMS: atom_id res chain seq x y z
N MET A 1 -2.94 -5.33 -10.79
CA MET A 1 -2.39 -4.48 -9.72
C MET A 1 -1.51 -5.32 -8.80
N LEU A 2 -0.40 -4.74 -8.36
CA LEU A 2 0.47 -5.35 -7.37
C LEU A 2 0.21 -4.73 -6.01
N ALA A 3 0.15 -5.56 -4.98
CA ALA A 3 -0.07 -5.12 -3.60
C ALA A 3 0.62 -6.08 -2.63
N SER A 4 0.84 -5.64 -1.39
CA SER A 4 1.27 -6.51 -0.32
C SER A 4 0.05 -7.02 0.46
N ASP A 5 0.23 -8.09 1.23
CA ASP A 5 -0.81 -8.57 2.14
C ASP A 5 -1.24 -7.47 3.11
N LEU A 6 -0.31 -6.60 3.50
CA LEU A 6 -0.60 -5.46 4.37
C LEU A 6 -1.59 -4.47 3.74
N THR A 7 -1.61 -4.34 2.41
CA THR A 7 -2.57 -3.48 1.72
C THR A 7 -4.01 -3.91 2.01
N LEU A 8 -4.28 -5.22 1.95
CA LEU A 8 -5.61 -5.75 2.27
C LEU A 8 -5.96 -5.53 3.72
N ILE A 9 -5.02 -5.77 4.63
CA ILE A 9 -5.22 -5.56 6.06
C ILE A 9 -5.55 -4.09 6.33
N GLU A 10 -4.81 -3.17 5.75
CA GLU A 10 -5.05 -1.74 5.92
C GLU A 10 -6.42 -1.33 5.38
N CYS A 11 -6.81 -1.82 4.20
CA CYS A 11 -8.13 -1.53 3.63
C CYS A 11 -9.24 -2.02 4.55
N GLU A 12 -9.12 -3.23 5.10
CA GLU A 12 -10.10 -3.76 6.04
C GLU A 12 -10.15 -2.94 7.32
N ARG A 13 -9.00 -2.51 7.86
CA ARG A 13 -8.94 -1.67 9.06
C ARG A 13 -9.61 -0.32 8.83
N VAL A 14 -9.46 0.27 7.66
CA VAL A 14 -10.14 1.51 7.30
C VAL A 14 -11.66 1.33 7.31
N LEU A 15 -12.17 0.23 6.76
CA LEU A 15 -13.61 -0.07 6.78
C LEU A 15 -14.13 -0.25 8.19
N ILE A 16 -13.41 -1.02 9.02
CA ILE A 16 -13.77 -1.24 10.43
C ILE A 16 -13.84 0.09 11.17
N ARG A 17 -12.84 0.94 10.99
CA ARG A 17 -12.78 2.25 11.62
C ARG A 17 -13.93 3.15 11.17
N ALA A 18 -14.27 3.13 9.88
CA ALA A 18 -15.37 3.93 9.34
C ALA A 18 -16.71 3.52 9.96
N VAL A 19 -16.95 2.22 10.14
CA VAL A 19 -18.15 1.73 10.83
C VAL A 19 -18.15 2.15 12.31
N ALA A 20 -17.03 1.95 12.99
CA ALA A 20 -16.91 2.27 14.42
C ALA A 20 -17.11 3.77 14.70
N THR A 21 -16.76 4.64 13.77
CA THR A 21 -16.92 6.08 13.91
C THR A 21 -18.17 6.63 13.25
N ASN A 22 -19.08 5.77 12.82
CA ASN A 22 -20.35 6.11 12.17
C ASN A 22 -20.22 6.90 10.86
N LEU A 23 -19.07 6.78 10.20
CA LEU A 23 -18.87 7.39 8.88
C LEU A 23 -19.44 6.52 7.77
N LEU A 24 -19.68 5.24 8.04
CA LEU A 24 -20.15 4.27 7.07
C LEU A 24 -21.10 3.27 7.75
N PRO A 25 -22.30 3.02 7.19
CA PRO A 25 -23.17 1.94 7.69
C PRO A 25 -22.51 0.58 7.52
N GLU A 26 -22.79 -0.34 8.43
CA GLU A 26 -22.23 -1.70 8.38
C GLU A 26 -22.55 -2.41 7.07
N ALA A 27 -23.78 -2.26 6.57
CA ALA A 27 -24.17 -2.85 5.30
C ALA A 27 -23.33 -2.35 4.12
N ALA A 28 -22.99 -1.06 4.12
CA ALA A 28 -22.11 -0.48 3.10
C ALA A 28 -20.69 -1.01 3.24
N ALA A 29 -20.18 -1.21 4.45
CA ALA A 29 -18.86 -1.77 4.68
C ALA A 29 -18.76 -3.21 4.18
N VAL A 30 -19.80 -4.03 4.40
CA VAL A 30 -19.87 -5.40 3.89
C VAL A 30 -19.80 -5.40 2.36
N GLN A 31 -20.55 -4.52 1.71
CA GLN A 31 -20.55 -4.39 0.26
C GLN A 31 -19.18 -3.98 -0.27
N ARG A 32 -18.54 -3.00 0.36
CA ARG A 32 -17.22 -2.53 -0.04
C ARG A 32 -16.15 -3.60 0.16
N ARG A 33 -16.25 -4.38 1.24
CA ARG A 33 -15.34 -5.49 1.50
C ARG A 33 -15.46 -6.57 0.42
N ALA A 34 -16.69 -6.88 -0.01
CA ALA A 34 -16.92 -7.84 -1.08
C ALA A 34 -16.34 -7.33 -2.41
N MET A 35 -16.50 -6.05 -2.72
CA MET A 35 -15.91 -5.44 -3.92
C MET A 35 -14.38 -5.47 -3.88
N MET A 36 -13.79 -5.21 -2.72
CA MET A 36 -12.34 -5.27 -2.54
C MET A 36 -11.82 -6.68 -2.71
N ALA A 37 -12.50 -7.68 -2.14
CA ALA A 37 -12.12 -9.09 -2.29
C ALA A 37 -12.18 -9.52 -3.76
N ALA A 38 -13.23 -9.13 -4.49
CA ALA A 38 -13.34 -9.42 -5.90
C ALA A 38 -12.22 -8.76 -6.72
N ALA A 39 -11.88 -7.51 -6.40
CA ALA A 39 -10.77 -6.81 -7.05
C ALA A 39 -9.43 -7.48 -6.72
N ALA A 40 -9.24 -7.91 -5.49
CA ALA A 40 -8.00 -8.53 -5.04
C ALA A 40 -7.71 -9.86 -5.75
N ASP A 41 -8.73 -10.56 -6.24
CA ASP A 41 -8.54 -11.78 -7.04
C ASP A 41 -7.73 -11.54 -8.31
N HIS A 42 -7.67 -10.30 -8.78
CA HIS A 42 -6.89 -9.91 -9.95
C HIS A 42 -5.56 -9.24 -9.59
N TRP A 43 -5.24 -9.14 -8.29
CA TRP A 43 -3.99 -8.54 -7.84
C TRP A 43 -2.91 -9.60 -7.70
N VAL A 44 -1.67 -9.21 -8.00
CA VAL A 44 -0.50 -9.99 -7.62
C VAL A 44 -0.08 -9.53 -6.23
N LEU A 45 -0.17 -10.41 -5.23
CA LEU A 45 0.17 -10.08 -3.85
C LEU A 45 1.60 -10.53 -3.55
N PHE A 46 2.34 -9.64 -2.90
CA PHE A 46 3.68 -9.92 -2.39
C PHE A 46 3.62 -10.19 -0.90
N ASP A 47 4.06 -11.36 -0.48
CA ASP A 47 4.20 -11.68 0.93
C ASP A 47 5.33 -10.86 1.56
N LEU A 48 5.29 -10.73 2.88
CA LEU A 48 6.37 -10.10 3.63
C LEU A 48 7.57 -11.05 3.67
N ALA A 49 8.45 -10.93 2.68
CA ALA A 49 9.64 -11.74 2.54
C ALA A 49 10.84 -11.13 3.27
N ALA A 50 11.91 -11.92 3.43
CA ALA A 50 13.14 -11.46 4.08
C ALA A 50 13.73 -10.22 3.38
N GLU A 51 13.68 -10.18 2.06
CA GLU A 51 14.18 -9.05 1.27
C GLU A 51 13.39 -7.77 1.52
N VAL A 52 12.07 -7.88 1.67
CA VAL A 52 11.21 -6.75 2.02
C VAL A 52 11.58 -6.22 3.40
N ALA A 53 11.69 -7.11 4.37
CA ALA A 53 12.07 -6.74 5.73
C ALA A 53 13.45 -6.07 5.76
N GLU A 54 14.41 -6.60 5.05
CA GLU A 54 15.74 -6.02 4.97
C GLU A 54 15.70 -4.62 4.36
N ARG A 55 14.99 -4.45 3.23
CA ARG A 55 14.91 -3.12 2.61
C ARG A 55 14.20 -2.11 3.52
N ALA A 56 13.16 -2.53 4.23
CA ALA A 56 12.43 -1.66 5.14
C ALA A 56 13.24 -1.18 6.32
N ARG A 57 14.32 -1.88 6.68
CA ARG A 57 15.23 -1.45 7.77
C ARG A 57 16.19 -0.35 7.35
N ARG A 58 16.29 -0.05 6.07
CA ARG A 58 17.21 0.96 5.56
C ARG A 58 16.46 2.25 5.25
N PRO A 59 17.15 3.41 5.32
CA PRO A 59 16.49 4.69 5.06
C PRO A 59 15.92 4.81 3.65
N PHE A 60 14.87 5.60 3.54
CA PHE A 60 14.32 6.06 2.28
C PHE A 60 14.67 7.53 2.06
N PRO A 61 14.57 8.06 0.84
CA PRO A 61 15.01 9.42 0.54
C PRO A 61 14.36 10.53 1.36
N ALA A 62 13.10 10.35 1.80
CA ALA A 62 12.37 11.38 2.55
C ALA A 62 11.89 10.84 3.89
N GLU A 63 12.82 10.66 4.81
CA GLU A 63 12.50 10.26 6.19
C GLU A 63 12.00 11.46 7.00
N PRO A 64 11.27 11.25 8.12
CA PRO A 64 10.92 9.96 8.72
C PRO A 64 9.73 9.30 8.04
N ILE A 65 9.77 7.96 7.94
CA ILE A 65 8.70 7.15 7.38
C ILE A 65 8.28 6.11 8.41
N ARG A 66 6.98 5.93 8.59
CA ARG A 66 6.43 4.97 9.54
C ARG A 66 6.69 3.55 9.09
N THR A 67 6.71 2.62 10.03
CA THR A 67 7.06 1.21 9.78
C THR A 67 6.22 0.58 8.66
N LEU A 68 4.89 0.73 8.71
CA LEU A 68 4.04 0.13 7.68
C LEU A 68 4.28 0.75 6.31
N ASP A 69 4.48 2.05 6.26
CA ASP A 69 4.79 2.75 5.01
C ASP A 69 6.15 2.32 4.47
N ALA A 70 7.12 2.08 5.36
CA ALA A 70 8.44 1.57 4.97
C ALA A 70 8.32 0.17 4.35
N ILE A 71 7.46 -0.69 4.90
CA ILE A 71 7.21 -2.02 4.35
C ILE A 71 6.56 -1.92 2.97
N HIS A 72 5.60 -1.02 2.79
CA HIS A 72 4.97 -0.81 1.48
C HIS A 72 5.95 -0.28 0.45
N LEU A 73 6.78 0.69 0.82
CA LEU A 73 7.82 1.22 -0.07
C LEU A 73 8.84 0.13 -0.43
N ALA A 74 9.28 -0.67 0.54
CA ALA A 74 10.20 -1.76 0.31
C ALA A 74 9.61 -2.80 -0.65
N THR A 75 8.33 -3.13 -0.47
CA THR A 75 7.62 -4.05 -1.36
C THR A 75 7.58 -3.49 -2.78
N ALA A 76 7.29 -2.20 -2.93
CA ALA A 76 7.26 -1.54 -4.23
C ALA A 76 8.63 -1.55 -4.92
N VAL A 77 9.69 -1.29 -4.16
CA VAL A 77 11.07 -1.32 -4.69
C VAL A 77 11.41 -2.70 -5.26
N LEU A 78 11.08 -3.76 -4.53
CA LEU A 78 11.35 -5.12 -5.00
C LEU A 78 10.43 -5.53 -6.15
N ALA A 79 9.16 -5.14 -6.10
CA ALA A 79 8.19 -5.44 -7.15
C ALA A 79 8.55 -4.75 -8.46
N ARG A 80 9.13 -3.55 -8.41
CA ARG A 80 9.53 -2.81 -9.61
C ARG A 80 10.59 -3.57 -10.42
N ALA A 81 11.42 -4.37 -9.77
CA ALA A 81 12.40 -5.20 -10.47
C ALA A 81 11.71 -6.21 -11.40
N LEU A 82 10.48 -6.64 -11.07
CA LEU A 82 9.68 -7.55 -11.88
C LEU A 82 8.73 -6.83 -12.84
N VAL A 83 8.30 -5.63 -12.45
CA VAL A 83 7.34 -4.82 -13.22
C VAL A 83 7.90 -3.40 -13.33
N PRO A 84 8.72 -3.10 -14.35
CA PRO A 84 9.41 -1.80 -14.46
C PRO A 84 8.47 -0.59 -14.52
N ASP A 85 7.26 -0.78 -15.03
CA ASP A 85 6.26 0.30 -15.16
C ASP A 85 5.40 0.47 -13.91
N LEU A 86 5.77 -0.18 -12.81
CA LEU A 86 4.99 -0.13 -11.58
C LEU A 86 4.83 1.31 -11.09
N ALA A 87 3.56 1.68 -10.83
CA ALA A 87 3.22 2.93 -10.18
C ALA A 87 2.84 2.68 -8.73
N LEU A 88 3.10 3.64 -7.87
CA LEU A 88 2.76 3.56 -6.46
C LEU A 88 1.57 4.46 -6.15
N LEU A 89 0.58 3.90 -5.46
CA LEU A 89 -0.56 4.66 -4.93
C LEU A 89 -0.26 5.04 -3.49
N ALA A 90 -0.15 6.34 -3.21
CA ALA A 90 0.13 6.83 -1.87
C ALA A 90 -0.46 8.21 -1.66
N LEU A 91 -0.92 8.48 -0.44
CA LEU A 91 -1.46 9.78 -0.04
C LEU A 91 -0.52 10.54 0.91
N ASP A 92 0.27 9.82 1.69
CA ASP A 92 1.22 10.45 2.62
C ASP A 92 2.33 11.18 1.86
N VAL A 93 2.59 12.42 2.26
CA VAL A 93 3.55 13.31 1.56
C VAL A 93 4.96 12.73 1.57
N ARG A 94 5.40 12.15 2.69
CA ARG A 94 6.76 11.61 2.81
C ARG A 94 6.94 10.35 1.99
N VAL A 95 5.92 9.49 1.96
CA VAL A 95 5.91 8.29 1.12
C VAL A 95 5.96 8.70 -0.35
N ARG A 96 5.12 9.67 -0.76
CA ARG A 96 5.11 10.16 -2.14
C ARG A 96 6.45 10.74 -2.54
N ARG A 97 7.04 11.56 -1.68
CA ARG A 97 8.33 12.20 -1.95
C ARG A 97 9.45 11.16 -2.07
N SER A 98 9.49 10.19 -1.18
CA SER A 98 10.48 9.10 -1.27
C SER A 98 10.31 8.31 -2.56
N ALA A 99 9.08 7.94 -2.89
CA ALA A 99 8.79 7.19 -4.12
C ALA A 99 9.20 7.97 -5.37
N GLU A 100 8.89 9.26 -5.43
CA GLU A 100 9.28 10.11 -6.56
C GLU A 100 10.79 10.19 -6.70
N GLN A 101 11.51 10.35 -5.59
CA GLN A 101 12.98 10.39 -5.60
C GLN A 101 13.61 9.05 -6.00
N MET A 102 12.90 7.96 -5.77
CA MET A 102 13.34 6.64 -6.22
C MET A 102 12.91 6.32 -7.66
N GLY A 103 12.25 7.26 -8.34
CA GLY A 103 11.87 7.12 -9.74
C GLY A 103 10.51 6.49 -9.99
N PHE A 104 9.68 6.32 -8.97
CA PHE A 104 8.33 5.81 -9.15
C PHE A 104 7.39 6.88 -9.72
N ARG A 105 6.46 6.44 -10.57
CA ARG A 105 5.27 7.23 -10.86
C ARG A 105 4.30 7.06 -9.70
N VAL A 106 3.90 8.17 -9.09
CA VAL A 106 3.06 8.16 -7.89
C VAL A 106 1.65 8.61 -8.24
N LEU A 107 0.66 7.84 -7.77
CA LEU A 107 -0.76 8.11 -7.96
C LEU A 107 -1.41 8.39 -6.61
N PRO A 108 -2.48 9.17 -6.53
CA PRO A 108 -3.03 9.95 -7.64
C PRO A 108 -2.10 11.07 -8.05
N ALA A 109 -2.13 11.42 -9.32
CA ALA A 109 -1.43 12.60 -9.82
C ALA A 109 -2.18 13.85 -9.32
N THR A 110 -1.48 14.74 -8.64
CA THR A 110 -2.09 15.94 -8.06
C THR A 110 -1.69 17.18 -8.85
#